data_ad9c5d1d515fc30f7ab6b5b07e76d59d
#
_entry.id   ad9c5d1d515fc30f7ab6b5b07e76d59d
#
_cell.length_a   1.000
_cell.length_b   1.000
_cell.length_c   1.000
_cell.angle_alpha   90.00
_cell.angle_beta   90.00
_cell.angle_gamma   90.00
#
_symmetry.space_group_name_H-M   'P 1'
#
loop_
_entity.id
_entity.type
_entity.pdbx_description
1 polymer ?
#
loop_
_entity_poly.entity_id
_entity_poly.type
_entity_poly.pdbx_seq_one_letter_code
_entity_poly.pdbx_strand_id
1 'polypeptide(L)'
;MNLKQLEAFVRVAETTSFSKAAKQLYLTQPTVSAHIASLERELSTCLLVRNTKEVSLTESGKELYAYAGQMLELEQKIRRRFGLEEKYAGSVLRIAASTIPAQYLLPDIMARFCREYPKEQLKLFETDSSGVVEMILSHKADVGFTGTVLERGNCTYVPFYEDELVILAPPEERFCRRQGEDDISWILDEPVILREEGSGTRKEAFRMLGENGIDPSGLNVAAVMENQEAIKRSAAGGMGVTILSHLAAKEEIESGKLLAFPLGKAGGTRNINMVYDAGYPSLPAAEKFIKTVQQMYPEN
;
A
#
# COMPACT_ATOMS: atom_id res chain seq x y z
N MET A 1 -24.68 18.44 16.99
CA MET A 1 -23.92 17.80 15.86
C MET A 1 -24.37 16.38 15.71
N ASN A 2 -24.64 15.92 14.48
CA ASN A 2 -24.99 14.53 14.17
C ASN A 2 -24.35 14.06 12.86
N LEU A 3 -24.35 12.75 12.61
CA LEU A 3 -23.68 12.13 11.46
C LEU A 3 -24.20 12.65 10.12
N LYS A 4 -25.51 12.93 9.97
CA LYS A 4 -26.08 13.48 8.72
C LYS A 4 -25.56 14.88 8.40
N GLN A 5 -25.33 15.70 9.43
CA GLN A 5 -24.73 17.03 9.26
C GLN A 5 -23.25 16.92 8.85
N LEU A 6 -22.49 16.00 9.47
CA LEU A 6 -21.09 15.74 9.10
C LEU A 6 -20.99 15.18 7.68
N GLU A 7 -21.86 14.24 7.30
CA GLU A 7 -21.92 13.69 5.95
C GLU A 7 -22.22 14.77 4.91
N ALA A 8 -23.20 15.62 5.16
CA ALA A 8 -23.52 16.74 4.28
C ALA A 8 -22.33 17.71 4.13
N PHE A 9 -21.63 18.00 5.21
CA PHE A 9 -20.47 18.87 5.20
C PHE A 9 -19.31 18.27 4.40
N VAL A 10 -18.93 17.02 4.69
CA VAL A 10 -17.85 16.30 3.98
C VAL A 10 -18.17 16.21 2.48
N ARG A 11 -19.39 15.86 2.12
CA ARG A 11 -19.78 15.74 0.71
C ARG A 11 -19.77 17.07 -0.04
N VAL A 12 -20.13 18.19 0.62
CA VAL A 12 -19.99 19.52 0.01
C VAL A 12 -18.52 19.91 -0.15
N ALA A 13 -17.67 19.60 0.81
CA ALA A 13 -16.23 19.84 0.73
C ALA A 13 -15.58 19.07 -0.44
N GLU A 14 -15.92 17.80 -0.61
CA GLU A 14 -15.40 16.96 -1.70
C GLU A 14 -15.87 17.38 -3.09
N THR A 15 -17.16 17.75 -3.22
CA THR A 15 -17.75 18.11 -4.51
C THR A 15 -17.61 19.57 -4.86
N THR A 16 -17.16 20.41 -3.91
CA THR A 16 -17.11 21.88 -3.97
C THR A 16 -18.44 22.52 -4.40
N SER A 17 -19.57 21.81 -4.20
CA SER A 17 -20.89 22.18 -4.72
C SER A 17 -22.03 21.60 -3.87
N PHE A 18 -22.89 22.49 -3.35
CA PHE A 18 -24.09 22.08 -2.65
C PHE A 18 -25.07 21.24 -3.51
N SER A 19 -25.21 21.59 -4.78
CA SER A 19 -26.10 20.88 -5.69
C SER A 19 -25.59 19.48 -6.07
N LYS A 20 -24.26 19.33 -6.26
CA LYS A 20 -23.66 18.00 -6.51
C LYS A 20 -23.75 17.13 -5.26
N ALA A 21 -23.41 17.68 -4.10
CA ALA A 21 -23.52 16.99 -2.81
C ALA A 21 -24.96 16.51 -2.54
N ALA A 22 -25.96 17.37 -2.78
CA ALA A 22 -27.37 17.03 -2.60
C ALA A 22 -27.78 15.83 -3.49
N LYS A 23 -27.36 15.81 -4.77
CA LYS A 23 -27.63 14.68 -5.66
C LYS A 23 -27.00 13.39 -5.15
N GLN A 24 -25.76 13.43 -4.68
CA GLN A 24 -25.07 12.23 -4.18
C GLN A 24 -25.68 11.69 -2.88
N LEU A 25 -26.25 12.59 -2.04
CA LEU A 25 -26.90 12.23 -0.79
C LEU A 25 -28.41 11.91 -0.94
N TYR A 26 -28.93 11.96 -2.17
CA TYR A 26 -30.37 11.83 -2.44
C TYR A 26 -31.22 12.80 -1.63
N LEU A 27 -30.71 14.03 -1.41
CA LEU A 27 -31.36 15.13 -0.70
C LEU A 27 -31.62 16.31 -1.63
N THR A 28 -32.41 17.28 -1.14
CA THR A 28 -32.55 18.59 -1.79
C THR A 28 -31.40 19.51 -1.38
N GLN A 29 -31.02 20.44 -2.26
CA GLN A 29 -29.97 21.42 -1.95
C GLN A 29 -30.33 22.30 -0.72
N PRO A 30 -31.57 22.76 -0.50
CA PRO A 30 -31.95 23.42 0.73
C PRO A 30 -31.73 22.59 1.99
N THR A 31 -31.98 21.28 1.94
CA THR A 31 -31.73 20.35 3.06
C THR A 31 -30.26 20.27 3.43
N VAL A 32 -29.40 20.12 2.42
CA VAL A 32 -27.93 20.10 2.63
C VAL A 32 -27.46 21.44 3.21
N SER A 33 -27.97 22.56 2.68
CA SER A 33 -27.67 23.91 3.19
C SER A 33 -28.09 24.09 4.65
N ALA A 34 -29.28 23.57 5.02
CA ALA A 34 -29.79 23.61 6.40
C ALA A 34 -28.95 22.77 7.36
N HIS A 35 -28.47 21.57 6.92
CA HIS A 35 -27.57 20.74 7.72
C HIS A 35 -26.27 21.47 8.04
N ILE A 36 -25.65 22.09 7.05
CA ILE A 36 -24.39 22.84 7.22
C ILE A 36 -24.62 24.07 8.08
N ALA A 37 -25.66 24.89 7.83
CA ALA A 37 -25.95 26.04 8.63
C ALA A 37 -26.24 25.70 10.10
N SER A 38 -26.89 24.57 10.36
CA SER A 38 -27.09 24.08 11.74
C SER A 38 -25.79 23.64 12.39
N LEU A 39 -24.89 23.00 11.64
CA LEU A 39 -23.56 22.56 12.11
C LEU A 39 -22.69 23.81 12.46
N GLU A 40 -22.61 24.76 11.54
CA GLU A 40 -21.86 26.02 11.74
C GLU A 40 -22.37 26.81 12.96
N ARG A 41 -23.70 26.85 13.16
CA ARG A 41 -24.32 27.50 14.34
C ARG A 41 -23.95 26.79 15.64
N GLU A 42 -24.01 25.47 15.66
CA GLU A 42 -23.68 24.67 16.86
C GLU A 42 -22.19 24.80 17.22
N LEU A 43 -21.31 24.85 16.23
CA LEU A 43 -19.87 25.01 16.43
C LEU A 43 -19.46 26.51 16.58
N SER A 44 -20.42 27.43 16.43
CA SER A 44 -20.18 28.88 16.48
C SER A 44 -19.05 29.34 15.54
N THR A 45 -18.89 28.69 14.40
CA THR A 45 -17.85 29.01 13.42
C THR A 45 -18.31 28.74 11.99
N CYS A 46 -17.75 29.48 11.03
CA CYS A 46 -17.97 29.20 9.60
C CYS A 46 -17.01 28.12 9.15
N LEU A 47 -17.53 27.08 8.49
CA LEU A 47 -16.77 25.96 7.98
C LEU A 47 -16.48 26.09 6.47
N LEU A 48 -17.35 26.81 5.76
CA LEU A 48 -17.29 26.97 4.31
C LEU A 48 -17.23 28.44 3.92
N VAL A 49 -16.36 28.77 2.97
CA VAL A 49 -16.35 30.03 2.24
C VAL A 49 -17.20 29.86 0.98
N ARG A 50 -18.26 30.69 0.84
CA ARG A 50 -19.18 30.65 -0.30
C ARG A 50 -18.81 31.77 -1.26
N ASN A 51 -18.15 31.44 -2.35
CA ASN A 51 -17.94 32.35 -3.46
C ASN A 51 -18.91 32.02 -4.59
N THR A 52 -19.15 32.99 -5.48
CA THR A 52 -20.11 32.85 -6.60
C THR A 52 -19.77 31.73 -7.59
N LYS A 53 -18.55 31.20 -7.57
CA LYS A 53 -18.09 30.13 -8.48
C LYS A 53 -17.77 28.81 -7.80
N GLU A 54 -17.30 28.83 -6.55
CA GLU A 54 -16.84 27.62 -5.86
C GLU A 54 -17.05 27.71 -4.34
N VAL A 55 -17.14 26.56 -3.71
CA VAL A 55 -17.18 26.39 -2.25
C VAL A 55 -15.82 25.88 -1.80
N SER A 56 -15.20 26.53 -0.82
CA SER A 56 -13.94 26.13 -0.21
C SER A 56 -14.05 26.02 1.30
N LEU A 57 -13.13 25.29 1.92
CA LEU A 57 -13.05 25.15 3.38
C LEU A 57 -12.36 26.36 4.03
N THR A 58 -12.87 26.79 5.17
CA THR A 58 -12.12 27.66 6.12
C THR A 58 -11.04 26.86 6.83
N GLU A 59 -10.16 27.47 7.62
CA GLU A 59 -9.20 26.74 8.47
C GLU A 59 -9.93 25.81 9.45
N SER A 60 -10.96 26.30 10.15
CA SER A 60 -11.81 25.46 11.01
C SER A 60 -12.54 24.37 10.20
N GLY A 61 -12.90 24.66 8.95
CA GLY A 61 -13.47 23.67 8.03
C GLY A 61 -12.50 22.56 7.69
N LYS A 62 -11.22 22.85 7.43
CA LYS A 62 -10.19 21.85 7.16
C LYS A 62 -9.97 20.94 8.37
N GLU A 63 -9.91 21.52 9.56
CA GLU A 63 -9.77 20.77 10.80
C GLU A 63 -10.97 19.84 11.03
N LEU A 64 -12.19 20.37 10.93
CA LEU A 64 -13.39 19.55 11.07
C LEU A 64 -13.49 18.48 9.97
N TYR A 65 -13.06 18.77 8.74
CA TYR A 65 -13.10 17.80 7.63
C TYR A 65 -12.32 16.54 7.96
N ALA A 66 -11.13 16.67 8.57
CA ALA A 66 -10.31 15.55 9.01
C ALA A 66 -11.03 14.68 10.06
N TYR A 67 -11.60 15.32 11.10
CA TYR A 67 -12.34 14.60 12.15
C TYR A 67 -13.67 14.01 11.65
N ALA A 68 -14.41 14.77 10.84
CA ALA A 68 -15.68 14.30 10.28
C ALA A 68 -15.50 13.08 9.39
N GLY A 69 -14.43 13.05 8.58
CA GLY A 69 -14.06 11.88 7.79
C GLY A 69 -13.86 10.63 8.65
N GLN A 70 -13.09 10.76 9.75
CA GLN A 70 -12.86 9.66 10.70
C GLN A 70 -14.15 9.17 11.38
N MET A 71 -15.01 10.10 11.81
CA MET A 71 -16.29 9.77 12.45
C MET A 71 -17.25 9.03 11.51
N LEU A 72 -17.35 9.46 10.26
CA LEU A 72 -18.18 8.81 9.25
C LEU A 72 -17.62 7.43 8.88
N GLU A 73 -16.31 7.32 8.79
CA GLU A 73 -15.65 6.03 8.54
C GLU A 73 -15.89 5.06 9.70
N LEU A 74 -15.79 5.51 10.94
CA LEU A 74 -16.09 4.70 12.12
C LEU A 74 -17.56 4.26 12.15
N GLU A 75 -18.50 5.13 11.82
CA GLU A 75 -19.93 4.80 11.69
C GLU A 75 -20.15 3.74 10.61
N GLN A 76 -19.53 3.86 9.44
CA GLN A 76 -19.60 2.84 8.41
C GLN A 76 -19.05 1.48 8.88
N LYS A 77 -17.95 1.47 9.63
CA LYS A 77 -17.38 0.24 10.20
C LYS A 77 -18.32 -0.43 11.19
N ILE A 78 -18.96 0.37 12.05
CA ILE A 78 -19.99 -0.13 12.98
C ILE A 78 -21.12 -0.77 12.16
N ARG A 79 -21.64 -0.10 11.13
CA ARG A 79 -22.70 -0.64 10.26
C ARG A 79 -22.30 -1.96 9.61
N ARG A 80 -21.09 -2.04 9.07
CA ARG A 80 -20.55 -3.28 8.46
C ARG A 80 -20.42 -4.40 9.50
N ARG A 81 -19.83 -4.10 10.67
CA ARG A 81 -19.62 -5.09 11.73
C ARG A 81 -20.94 -5.72 12.21
N PHE A 82 -22.00 -4.94 12.30
CA PHE A 82 -23.31 -5.39 12.78
C PHE A 82 -24.29 -5.75 11.65
N GLY A 83 -23.82 -5.80 10.39
CA GLY A 83 -24.68 -6.18 9.25
C GLY A 83 -25.82 -5.20 8.98
N LEU A 84 -25.67 -3.93 9.39
CA LEU A 84 -26.67 -2.86 9.20
C LEU A 84 -26.60 -2.21 7.81
N GLU A 85 -25.67 -2.61 6.97
CA GLU A 85 -25.67 -2.23 5.56
C GLU A 85 -26.76 -3.02 4.82
N GLU A 86 -27.56 -2.31 4.03
CA GLU A 86 -28.59 -2.91 3.21
C GLU A 86 -28.00 -4.03 2.35
N LYS A 87 -28.72 -5.16 2.22
CA LYS A 87 -28.35 -6.41 1.54
C LYS A 87 -27.95 -6.31 0.07
N TYR A 88 -27.66 -5.13 -0.46
CA TYR A 88 -27.47 -4.87 -1.90
C TYR A 88 -26.07 -4.39 -2.33
N ALA A 89 -25.19 -4.06 -1.41
CA ALA A 89 -23.79 -3.84 -1.77
C ALA A 89 -22.92 -4.83 -0.98
N GLY A 90 -22.32 -5.80 -1.63
CA GLY A 90 -21.28 -6.65 -1.03
C GLY A 90 -20.26 -5.75 -0.34
N SER A 91 -19.81 -6.14 0.84
CA SER A 91 -18.80 -5.35 1.54
C SER A 91 -17.53 -5.30 0.68
N VAL A 92 -17.06 -4.11 0.34
CA VAL A 92 -15.80 -3.95 -0.39
C VAL A 92 -14.67 -4.12 0.59
N LEU A 93 -13.92 -5.22 0.48
CA LEU A 93 -12.68 -5.42 1.22
C LEU A 93 -11.56 -4.59 0.57
N ARG A 94 -10.99 -3.66 1.33
CA ARG A 94 -9.91 -2.78 0.89
C ARG A 94 -8.57 -3.38 1.31
N ILE A 95 -7.77 -3.69 0.32
CA ILE A 95 -6.45 -4.30 0.49
C ILE A 95 -5.41 -3.27 0.07
N ALA A 96 -4.41 -3.00 0.91
CA ALA A 96 -3.25 -2.21 0.55
C ALA A 96 -2.03 -3.12 0.43
N ALA A 97 -1.22 -2.97 -0.60
CA ALA A 97 -0.06 -3.82 -0.77
C ALA A 97 1.13 -3.07 -1.35
N SER A 98 2.32 -3.43 -0.89
CA SER A 98 3.56 -3.02 -1.56
C SER A 98 3.75 -3.83 -2.85
N THR A 99 4.63 -3.37 -3.72
CA THR A 99 4.75 -3.82 -5.11
C THR A 99 4.84 -5.34 -5.27
N ILE A 100 5.70 -6.01 -4.50
CA ILE A 100 5.88 -7.47 -4.65
C ILE A 100 4.60 -8.26 -4.33
N PRO A 101 3.98 -8.12 -3.14
CA PRO A 101 2.73 -8.81 -2.90
C PRO A 101 1.60 -8.38 -3.84
N ALA A 102 1.51 -7.09 -4.22
CA ALA A 102 0.46 -6.61 -5.11
C ALA A 102 0.50 -7.25 -6.50
N GLN A 103 1.69 -7.43 -7.07
CA GLN A 103 1.85 -7.87 -8.44
C GLN A 103 2.04 -9.39 -8.59
N TYR A 104 2.64 -10.06 -7.60
CA TYR A 104 3.08 -11.46 -7.74
C TYR A 104 2.36 -12.46 -6.83
N LEU A 105 1.73 -12.02 -5.74
CA LEU A 105 1.08 -12.93 -4.78
C LEU A 105 -0.44 -12.72 -4.70
N LEU A 106 -0.86 -11.47 -4.55
CA LEU A 106 -2.28 -11.14 -4.35
C LEU A 106 -3.18 -11.48 -5.53
N PRO A 107 -2.77 -11.42 -6.81
CA PRO A 107 -3.65 -11.82 -7.91
C PRO A 107 -4.21 -13.24 -7.76
N ASP A 108 -3.38 -14.21 -7.40
CA ASP A 108 -3.80 -15.60 -7.21
C ASP A 108 -4.66 -15.77 -5.95
N ILE A 109 -4.29 -15.09 -4.86
CA ILE A 109 -5.05 -15.08 -3.61
C ILE A 109 -6.45 -14.49 -3.85
N MET A 110 -6.53 -13.35 -4.52
CA MET A 110 -7.78 -12.67 -4.85
C MET A 110 -8.65 -13.52 -5.78
N ALA A 111 -8.05 -14.17 -6.78
CA ALA A 111 -8.77 -15.07 -7.69
C ALA A 111 -9.37 -16.26 -6.93
N ARG A 112 -8.66 -16.84 -5.95
CA ARG A 112 -9.19 -17.90 -5.09
C ARG A 112 -10.30 -17.38 -4.19
N PHE A 113 -10.08 -16.25 -3.52
CA PHE A 113 -11.08 -15.63 -2.64
C PHE A 113 -12.39 -15.32 -3.36
N CYS A 114 -12.32 -14.71 -4.56
CA CYS A 114 -13.52 -14.42 -5.35
C CYS A 114 -14.30 -15.67 -5.77
N ARG A 115 -13.64 -16.80 -5.98
CA ARG A 115 -14.31 -18.09 -6.25
C ARG A 115 -15.02 -18.63 -5.01
N GLU A 116 -14.41 -18.49 -3.83
CA GLU A 116 -14.99 -18.97 -2.56
C GLU A 116 -16.09 -18.02 -2.04
N TYR A 117 -15.97 -16.71 -2.29
CA TYR A 117 -16.87 -15.66 -1.79
C TYR A 117 -17.34 -14.72 -2.92
N PRO A 118 -18.17 -15.20 -3.86
CA PRO A 118 -18.53 -14.45 -5.07
C PRO A 118 -19.36 -13.17 -4.84
N LYS A 119 -19.84 -12.96 -3.63
CA LYS A 119 -20.59 -11.74 -3.25
C LYS A 119 -19.70 -10.64 -2.65
N GLU A 120 -18.47 -10.97 -2.28
CA GLU A 120 -17.54 -10.00 -1.74
C GLU A 120 -16.87 -9.24 -2.90
N GLN A 121 -16.68 -7.94 -2.72
CA GLN A 121 -15.94 -7.10 -3.65
C GLN A 121 -14.56 -6.79 -3.07
N LEU A 122 -13.54 -6.78 -3.93
CA LEU A 122 -12.17 -6.47 -3.54
C LEU A 122 -11.73 -5.15 -4.18
N LYS A 123 -11.01 -4.35 -3.42
CA LYS A 123 -10.31 -3.17 -3.94
C LYS A 123 -8.86 -3.23 -3.48
N LEU A 124 -7.94 -3.35 -4.44
CA LEU A 124 -6.51 -3.36 -4.20
C LEU A 124 -5.94 -1.96 -4.45
N PHE A 125 -5.14 -1.50 -3.49
CA PHE A 125 -4.33 -0.29 -3.61
C PHE A 125 -2.86 -0.71 -3.58
N GLU A 126 -2.13 -0.35 -4.62
CA GLU A 126 -0.68 -0.51 -4.66
C GLU A 126 -0.01 0.81 -4.24
N THR A 127 0.96 0.70 -3.31
CA THR A 127 1.81 1.80 -2.86
C THR A 127 3.13 1.23 -2.35
N ASP A 128 3.99 2.05 -1.74
CA ASP A 128 5.17 1.55 -1.03
C ASP A 128 4.82 0.97 0.36
N SER A 129 5.79 0.35 1.02
CA SER A 129 5.55 -0.26 2.35
C SER A 129 5.15 0.77 3.41
N SER A 130 5.64 2.01 3.31
CA SER A 130 5.27 3.09 4.23
C SER A 130 3.83 3.53 4.02
N GLY A 131 3.41 3.68 2.78
CA GLY A 131 2.04 4.00 2.40
C GLY A 131 1.04 2.90 2.79
N VAL A 132 1.43 1.62 2.70
CA VAL A 132 0.59 0.51 3.19
C VAL A 132 0.30 0.68 4.68
N VAL A 133 1.35 0.89 5.49
CA VAL A 133 1.20 1.07 6.95
C VAL A 133 0.36 2.31 7.26
N GLU A 134 0.56 3.41 6.53
CA GLU A 134 -0.27 4.60 6.69
C GLU A 134 -1.74 4.34 6.36
N MET A 135 -2.03 3.58 5.30
CA MET A 135 -3.40 3.21 4.94
C MET A 135 -4.06 2.32 5.98
N ILE A 136 -3.31 1.42 6.63
CA ILE A 136 -3.81 0.60 7.74
C ILE A 136 -4.10 1.47 8.96
N LEU A 137 -3.15 2.29 9.40
CA LEU A 137 -3.29 3.16 10.58
C LEU A 137 -4.38 4.24 10.42
N SER A 138 -4.56 4.75 9.19
CA SER A 138 -5.65 5.67 8.85
C SER A 138 -6.95 4.96 8.48
N HIS A 139 -7.01 3.64 8.58
CA HIS A 139 -8.16 2.80 8.27
C HIS A 139 -8.71 2.96 6.84
N LYS A 140 -7.88 3.40 5.91
CA LYS A 140 -8.20 3.44 4.48
C LYS A 140 -8.12 2.07 3.81
N ALA A 141 -7.40 1.13 4.42
CA ALA A 141 -7.37 -0.28 4.07
C ALA A 141 -7.71 -1.17 5.27
N ASP A 142 -8.26 -2.34 5.01
CA ASP A 142 -8.74 -3.28 6.02
C ASP A 142 -7.68 -4.36 6.33
N VAL A 143 -6.82 -4.66 5.36
CA VAL A 143 -5.64 -5.54 5.47
C VAL A 143 -4.53 -5.02 4.56
N GLY A 144 -3.30 -5.12 5.02
CA GLY A 144 -2.10 -4.69 4.30
C GLY A 144 -1.16 -5.85 4.00
N PHE A 145 -0.26 -5.65 3.01
CA PHE A 145 0.77 -6.62 2.64
C PHE A 145 2.08 -5.90 2.36
N THR A 146 3.15 -6.24 3.09
CA THR A 146 4.45 -5.59 2.97
C THR A 146 5.61 -6.58 2.97
N GLY A 147 6.69 -6.25 2.27
CA GLY A 147 7.93 -7.01 2.26
C GLY A 147 8.95 -6.54 3.31
N THR A 148 8.53 -5.74 4.27
CA THR A 148 9.38 -5.29 5.40
C THR A 148 8.50 -4.95 6.60
N VAL A 149 9.08 -5.03 7.79
CA VAL A 149 8.45 -4.58 9.04
C VAL A 149 8.83 -3.12 9.29
N LEU A 150 7.82 -2.29 9.55
CA LEU A 150 7.99 -0.89 9.95
C LEU A 150 7.46 -0.72 11.36
N GLU A 151 8.32 -0.30 12.28
CA GLU A 151 7.94 -0.03 13.67
C GLU A 151 7.13 1.27 13.77
N ARG A 152 5.89 1.24 13.31
CA ARG A 152 4.97 2.39 13.33
C ARG A 152 3.61 1.97 13.86
N GLY A 153 3.09 2.71 14.83
CA GLY A 153 1.76 2.52 15.38
C GLY A 153 1.58 1.13 16.02
N ASN A 154 0.34 0.67 16.06
CA ASN A 154 -0.06 -0.62 16.65
C ASN A 154 -0.32 -1.69 15.57
N CYS A 155 0.60 -1.78 14.58
CA CYS A 155 0.47 -2.76 13.51
C CYS A 155 0.99 -4.13 13.93
N THR A 156 0.21 -5.16 13.66
CA THR A 156 0.63 -6.57 13.76
C THR A 156 1.08 -7.04 12.38
N TYR A 157 2.21 -7.72 12.33
CA TYR A 157 2.79 -8.31 11.12
C TYR A 157 2.78 -9.83 11.25
N VAL A 158 2.16 -10.50 10.29
CA VAL A 158 2.10 -11.97 10.23
C VAL A 158 2.78 -12.42 8.93
N PRO A 159 3.96 -13.07 9.01
CA PRO A 159 4.64 -13.59 7.83
C PRO A 159 3.80 -14.68 7.17
N PHE A 160 3.76 -14.73 5.83
CA PHE A 160 3.04 -15.76 5.10
C PHE A 160 3.78 -16.27 3.85
N TYR A 161 4.82 -15.55 3.40
CA TYR A 161 5.61 -15.94 2.23
C TYR A 161 7.07 -15.51 2.43
N GLU A 162 8.01 -16.37 2.06
CA GLU A 162 9.43 -16.05 2.04
C GLU A 162 9.84 -15.64 0.63
N ASP A 163 10.40 -14.43 0.48
CA ASP A 163 10.90 -13.85 -0.77
C ASP A 163 12.40 -13.70 -0.68
N GLU A 164 13.09 -13.87 -1.80
CA GLU A 164 14.53 -13.73 -1.91
C GLU A 164 14.87 -12.43 -2.66
N LEU A 165 15.78 -11.62 -2.12
CA LEU A 165 16.38 -10.49 -2.83
C LEU A 165 17.68 -10.95 -3.49
N VAL A 166 17.88 -10.53 -4.73
CA VAL A 166 19.06 -10.83 -5.53
C VAL A 166 19.63 -9.57 -6.17
N ILE A 167 20.95 -9.55 -6.39
CA ILE A 167 21.56 -8.55 -7.25
C ILE A 167 21.31 -8.99 -8.70
N LEU A 168 20.75 -8.10 -9.50
CA LEU A 168 20.50 -8.32 -10.92
C LEU A 168 21.49 -7.51 -11.74
N ALA A 169 22.11 -8.17 -12.70
CA ALA A 169 23.10 -7.59 -13.61
C ALA A 169 22.79 -7.95 -15.06
N PRO A 170 23.21 -7.13 -16.05
CA PRO A 170 23.12 -7.51 -17.46
C PRO A 170 23.98 -8.73 -17.77
N PRO A 171 23.69 -9.53 -18.82
CA PRO A 171 24.44 -10.74 -19.17
C PRO A 171 25.75 -10.42 -19.90
N GLU A 172 26.57 -9.56 -19.31
CA GLU A 172 27.90 -9.17 -19.80
C GLU A 172 28.96 -10.17 -19.31
N GLU A 173 30.05 -10.34 -20.07
CA GLU A 173 31.11 -11.32 -19.78
C GLU A 173 31.72 -11.15 -18.37
N ARG A 174 31.86 -9.89 -17.92
CA ARG A 174 32.38 -9.55 -16.57
C ARG A 174 31.49 -10.08 -15.45
N PHE A 175 30.17 -10.09 -15.63
CA PHE A 175 29.23 -10.65 -14.67
C PHE A 175 29.07 -12.16 -14.83
N CYS A 176 29.12 -12.69 -16.05
CA CYS A 176 29.10 -14.14 -16.28
C CYS A 176 30.25 -14.86 -15.54
N ARG A 177 31.43 -14.24 -15.47
CA ARG A 177 32.59 -14.79 -14.76
C ARG A 177 32.44 -14.82 -13.25
N ARG A 178 31.56 -13.98 -12.69
CA ARG A 178 31.30 -13.88 -11.24
C ARG A 178 30.23 -14.85 -10.75
N GLN A 179 29.60 -15.60 -11.64
CA GLN A 179 28.60 -16.59 -11.22
C GLN A 179 29.20 -17.64 -10.30
N GLY A 180 28.60 -17.82 -9.11
CA GLY A 180 29.07 -18.74 -8.08
C GLY A 180 30.07 -18.10 -7.10
N GLU A 181 30.41 -16.80 -7.23
CA GLU A 181 31.17 -16.08 -6.22
C GLU A 181 30.24 -15.72 -5.04
N ASP A 182 30.72 -15.95 -3.81
CA ASP A 182 30.03 -15.54 -2.58
C ASP A 182 30.28 -14.07 -2.21
N ASP A 183 31.39 -13.51 -2.71
CA ASP A 183 31.76 -12.12 -2.47
C ASP A 183 30.95 -11.19 -3.38
N ILE A 184 30.20 -10.31 -2.76
CA ILE A 184 29.35 -9.32 -3.45
C ILE A 184 29.94 -7.89 -3.36
N SER A 185 31.14 -7.71 -2.84
CA SER A 185 31.79 -6.39 -2.68
C SER A 185 31.96 -5.64 -4.00
N TRP A 186 32.00 -6.37 -5.12
CA TRP A 186 32.06 -5.80 -6.47
C TRP A 186 30.90 -4.85 -6.80
N ILE A 187 29.78 -4.91 -6.08
CA ILE A 187 28.65 -3.98 -6.27
C ILE A 187 29.06 -2.52 -6.03
N LEU A 188 30.08 -2.28 -5.21
CA LEU A 188 30.59 -0.94 -4.95
C LEU A 188 31.28 -0.30 -6.17
N ASP A 189 31.79 -1.11 -7.09
CA ASP A 189 32.48 -0.66 -8.29
C ASP A 189 31.52 -0.47 -9.49
N GLU A 190 30.25 -0.89 -9.33
CA GLU A 190 29.27 -0.85 -10.41
C GLU A 190 28.26 0.32 -10.23
N PRO A 191 27.75 0.89 -11.32
CA PRO A 191 26.61 1.77 -11.24
C PRO A 191 25.38 1.01 -10.68
N VAL A 192 24.70 1.59 -9.69
CA VAL A 192 23.55 0.93 -9.02
C VAL A 192 22.26 1.70 -9.28
N ILE A 193 21.23 0.99 -9.68
CA ILE A 193 19.88 1.53 -9.79
C ILE A 193 19.11 1.14 -8.53
N LEU A 194 18.69 2.12 -7.75
CA LEU A 194 17.97 1.91 -6.50
C LEU A 194 16.46 2.10 -6.65
N ARG A 195 15.71 1.50 -5.74
CA ARG A 195 14.31 1.84 -5.50
C ARG A 195 14.21 3.16 -4.71
N GLU A 196 13.03 3.77 -4.74
CA GLU A 196 12.66 4.95 -3.96
C GLU A 196 12.84 4.75 -2.44
N GLU A 197 12.89 5.85 -1.67
CA GLU A 197 13.18 5.81 -0.21
C GLU A 197 12.11 5.06 0.61
N GLY A 198 10.84 5.14 0.24
CA GLY A 198 9.73 4.43 0.90
C GLY A 198 9.69 2.93 0.62
N SER A 199 10.54 2.43 -0.29
CA SER A 199 10.57 1.04 -0.71
C SER A 199 11.05 0.10 0.39
N GLY A 200 10.22 -0.88 0.74
CA GLY A 200 10.61 -1.99 1.61
C GLY A 200 11.76 -2.82 1.01
N THR A 201 11.81 -2.99 -0.30
CA THR A 201 12.91 -3.68 -1.00
C THR A 201 14.23 -2.97 -0.80
N ARG A 202 14.27 -1.62 -0.93
CA ARG A 202 15.48 -0.83 -0.69
C ARG A 202 15.93 -0.94 0.78
N LYS A 203 14.99 -0.86 1.72
CA LYS A 203 15.28 -0.98 3.15
C LYS A 203 15.93 -2.34 3.47
N GLU A 204 15.34 -3.43 2.98
CA GLU A 204 15.86 -4.78 3.22
C GLU A 204 17.19 -5.01 2.49
N ALA A 205 17.34 -4.54 1.23
CA ALA A 205 18.61 -4.60 0.51
C ALA A 205 19.74 -3.91 1.29
N PHE A 206 19.49 -2.73 1.84
CA PHE A 206 20.50 -2.00 2.64
C PHE A 206 20.85 -2.73 3.93
N ARG A 207 19.86 -3.32 4.62
CA ARG A 207 20.12 -4.16 5.79
C ARG A 207 21.01 -5.34 5.43
N MET A 208 20.67 -6.07 4.36
CA MET A 208 21.42 -7.26 3.92
C MET A 208 22.84 -6.91 3.43
N LEU A 209 23.04 -5.79 2.73
CA LEU A 209 24.37 -5.30 2.37
C LEU A 209 25.20 -5.02 3.63
N GLY A 210 24.63 -4.36 4.64
CA GLY A 210 25.30 -4.12 5.91
C GLY A 210 25.70 -5.41 6.65
N GLU A 211 24.85 -6.42 6.63
CA GLU A 211 25.15 -7.75 7.19
C GLU A 211 26.30 -8.47 6.46
N ASN A 212 26.54 -8.14 5.20
CA ASN A 212 27.68 -8.59 4.40
C ASN A 212 28.89 -7.64 4.47
N GLY A 213 28.89 -6.66 5.38
CA GLY A 213 29.99 -5.72 5.58
C GLY A 213 30.11 -4.61 4.52
N ILE A 214 29.06 -4.41 3.72
CA ILE A 214 29.01 -3.38 2.67
C ILE A 214 28.18 -2.20 3.20
N ASP A 215 28.81 -1.02 3.30
CA ASP A 215 28.11 0.22 3.61
C ASP A 215 27.31 0.70 2.39
N PRO A 216 25.95 0.77 2.48
CA PRO A 216 25.15 1.25 1.37
C PRO A 216 25.45 2.69 0.93
N SER A 217 26.05 3.51 1.81
CA SER A 217 26.45 4.88 1.46
C SER A 217 27.61 4.94 0.45
N GLY A 218 28.35 3.85 0.32
CA GLY A 218 29.44 3.69 -0.65
C GLY A 218 28.97 3.29 -2.05
N LEU A 219 27.70 3.00 -2.27
CA LEU A 219 27.18 2.62 -3.58
C LEU A 219 27.27 3.76 -4.59
N ASN A 220 27.72 3.45 -5.80
CA ASN A 220 27.70 4.38 -6.94
C ASN A 220 26.28 4.46 -7.54
N VAL A 221 25.41 5.31 -6.99
CA VAL A 221 24.00 5.41 -7.39
C VAL A 221 23.86 6.11 -8.74
N ALA A 222 23.55 5.35 -9.77
CA ALA A 222 23.30 5.87 -11.13
C ALA A 222 21.89 6.45 -11.29
N ALA A 223 20.88 5.84 -10.64
CA ALA A 223 19.49 6.27 -10.70
C ALA A 223 18.68 5.80 -9.49
N VAL A 224 17.58 6.52 -9.21
CA VAL A 224 16.54 6.11 -8.27
C VAL A 224 15.24 6.04 -9.05
N MET A 225 14.54 4.90 -9.00
CA MET A 225 13.30 4.65 -9.75
C MET A 225 12.27 3.95 -8.89
N GLU A 226 10.97 4.23 -9.14
CA GLU A 226 9.84 3.60 -8.44
C GLU A 226 9.35 2.33 -9.16
N ASN A 227 9.32 2.35 -10.49
CA ASN A 227 8.76 1.28 -11.30
C ASN A 227 9.76 0.15 -11.52
N GLN A 228 9.44 -1.05 -11.02
CA GLN A 228 10.31 -2.23 -11.12
C GLN A 228 10.57 -2.68 -12.55
N GLU A 229 9.59 -2.58 -13.45
CA GLU A 229 9.78 -2.94 -14.86
C GLU A 229 10.77 -1.98 -15.56
N ALA A 230 10.71 -0.68 -15.23
CA ALA A 230 11.69 0.27 -15.72
C ALA A 230 13.10 -0.05 -15.19
N ILE A 231 13.23 -0.41 -13.91
CA ILE A 231 14.51 -0.81 -13.30
C ILE A 231 15.07 -2.05 -14.01
N LYS A 232 14.27 -3.12 -14.17
CA LYS A 232 14.71 -4.35 -14.85
C LYS A 232 15.17 -4.09 -16.27
N ARG A 233 14.42 -3.30 -17.04
CA ARG A 233 14.79 -2.92 -18.41
C ARG A 233 16.06 -2.08 -18.47
N SER A 234 16.25 -1.16 -17.52
CA SER A 234 17.47 -0.33 -17.44
C SER A 234 18.70 -1.17 -17.09
N ALA A 235 18.56 -2.10 -16.14
CA ALA A 235 19.63 -3.04 -15.80
C ALA A 235 19.98 -3.95 -16.97
N ALA A 236 18.97 -4.55 -17.64
CA ALA A 236 19.18 -5.37 -18.84
C ALA A 236 19.80 -4.58 -20.00
N GLY A 237 19.55 -3.27 -20.09
CA GLY A 237 20.15 -2.36 -21.06
C GLY A 237 21.57 -1.89 -20.72
N GLY A 238 22.17 -2.38 -19.62
CA GLY A 238 23.55 -2.07 -19.23
C GLY A 238 23.72 -0.76 -18.47
N MET A 239 22.64 -0.15 -17.94
CA MET A 239 22.72 1.07 -17.13
C MET A 239 23.45 0.84 -15.80
N GLY A 240 23.47 -0.40 -15.31
CA GLY A 240 24.08 -0.80 -14.05
C GLY A 240 23.42 -2.03 -13.47
N VAL A 241 23.66 -2.27 -12.20
CA VAL A 241 23.07 -3.37 -11.44
C VAL A 241 21.97 -2.88 -10.51
N THR A 242 21.13 -3.79 -10.03
CA THR A 242 20.07 -3.43 -9.07
C THR A 242 19.83 -4.58 -8.10
N ILE A 243 19.15 -4.31 -6.97
CA ILE A 243 18.73 -5.32 -6.02
C ILE A 243 17.20 -5.36 -5.99
N LEU A 244 16.63 -6.48 -6.43
CA LEU A 244 15.19 -6.70 -6.48
C LEU A 244 14.83 -8.10 -5.97
N SER A 245 13.52 -8.34 -5.83
CA SER A 245 12.98 -9.66 -5.55
C SER A 245 13.26 -10.62 -6.72
N HIS A 246 13.73 -11.81 -6.41
CA HIS A 246 13.90 -12.90 -7.38
C HIS A 246 12.58 -13.24 -8.07
N LEU A 247 11.47 -13.24 -7.30
CA LEU A 247 10.13 -13.47 -7.83
C LEU A 247 9.75 -12.44 -8.91
N ALA A 248 10.13 -11.17 -8.71
CA ALA A 248 9.85 -10.10 -9.67
C ALA A 248 10.70 -10.16 -10.94
N ALA A 249 11.86 -10.79 -10.89
CA ALA A 249 12.80 -10.89 -12.02
C ALA A 249 12.86 -12.28 -12.66
N LYS A 250 11.97 -13.19 -12.24
CA LYS A 250 11.99 -14.59 -12.65
C LYS A 250 12.02 -14.76 -14.16
N GLU A 251 11.17 -14.05 -14.88
CA GLU A 251 11.09 -14.14 -16.35
C GLU A 251 12.37 -13.65 -17.03
N GLU A 252 12.98 -12.57 -16.56
CA GLU A 252 14.21 -12.02 -17.09
C GLU A 252 15.40 -12.93 -16.80
N ILE A 253 15.42 -13.59 -15.64
CA ILE A 253 16.45 -14.57 -15.26
C ILE A 253 16.32 -15.82 -16.11
N GLU A 254 15.13 -16.41 -16.20
CA GLU A 254 14.87 -17.62 -16.99
C GLU A 254 15.11 -17.40 -18.49
N SER A 255 14.83 -16.19 -19.00
CA SER A 255 15.11 -15.84 -20.41
C SER A 255 16.55 -15.39 -20.68
N GLY A 256 17.41 -15.33 -19.66
CA GLY A 256 18.82 -14.91 -19.77
C GLY A 256 19.01 -13.41 -20.06
N LYS A 257 17.98 -12.58 -19.88
CA LYS A 257 18.08 -11.12 -20.02
C LYS A 257 18.77 -10.45 -18.86
N LEU A 258 18.72 -11.07 -17.69
CA LEU A 258 19.41 -10.65 -16.47
C LEU A 258 20.07 -11.87 -15.82
N LEU A 259 21.23 -11.64 -15.20
CA LEU A 259 21.89 -12.56 -14.29
C LEU A 259 21.50 -12.23 -12.87
N ALA A 260 21.28 -13.24 -12.03
CA ALA A 260 20.98 -13.09 -10.62
C ALA A 260 22.14 -13.59 -9.76
N PHE A 261 22.47 -12.82 -8.74
CA PHE A 261 23.49 -13.14 -7.74
C PHE A 261 22.88 -13.08 -6.35
N PRO A 262 23.06 -14.11 -5.50
CA PRO A 262 22.59 -14.06 -4.12
C PRO A 262 23.20 -12.89 -3.35
N LEU A 263 22.48 -12.35 -2.37
CA LEU A 263 22.98 -11.34 -1.45
C LEU A 263 23.85 -11.98 -0.35
N GLY A 264 25.05 -12.43 -0.72
CA GLY A 264 26.02 -13.03 0.19
C GLY A 264 25.71 -14.48 0.59
N LYS A 265 26.52 -15.04 1.51
CA LYS A 265 26.43 -16.45 1.94
C LYS A 265 25.16 -16.80 2.71
N ALA A 266 24.59 -15.85 3.42
CA ALA A 266 23.36 -16.07 4.20
C ALA A 266 22.09 -16.11 3.35
N GLY A 267 22.22 -15.82 2.05
CA GLY A 267 21.06 -15.58 1.18
C GLY A 267 20.40 -14.23 1.43
N GLY A 268 19.50 -13.85 0.58
CA GLY A 268 18.78 -12.56 0.63
C GLY A 268 17.33 -12.73 1.04
N THR A 269 16.98 -13.65 1.97
CA THR A 269 15.59 -13.95 2.29
C THR A 269 14.95 -12.89 3.18
N ARG A 270 13.68 -12.60 2.95
CA ARG A 270 12.83 -11.74 3.75
C ARG A 270 11.41 -12.29 3.80
N ASN A 271 10.68 -11.92 4.84
CA ASN A 271 9.27 -12.26 4.93
C ASN A 271 8.39 -11.20 4.24
N ILE A 272 7.45 -11.68 3.43
CA ILE A 272 6.28 -10.91 3.06
C ILE A 272 5.23 -11.12 4.14
N ASN A 273 4.73 -10.02 4.68
CA ASN A 273 3.86 -10.02 5.85
C ASN A 273 2.46 -9.52 5.50
N MET A 274 1.45 -10.14 6.09
CA MET A 274 0.15 -9.51 6.27
C MET A 274 0.26 -8.48 7.40
N VAL A 275 -0.41 -7.33 7.23
CA VAL A 275 -0.37 -6.21 8.19
C VAL A 275 -1.79 -5.79 8.53
N TYR A 276 -2.10 -5.65 9.81
CA TYR A 276 -3.37 -5.11 10.30
C TYR A 276 -3.18 -4.35 11.61
N ASP A 277 -4.12 -3.49 11.94
CA ASP A 277 -4.12 -2.76 13.21
C ASP A 277 -4.61 -3.68 14.34
N ALA A 278 -3.72 -4.00 15.31
CA ALA A 278 -4.05 -4.86 16.45
C ALA A 278 -5.13 -4.26 17.38
N GLY A 279 -5.25 -2.94 17.42
CA GLY A 279 -6.27 -2.23 18.20
C GLY A 279 -7.64 -2.15 17.52
N TYR A 280 -7.77 -2.67 16.31
CA TYR A 280 -8.97 -2.48 15.50
C TYR A 280 -9.66 -3.82 15.19
N PRO A 281 -10.99 -3.93 15.43
CA PRO A 281 -11.72 -5.15 15.11
C PRO A 281 -11.67 -5.47 13.61
N SER A 282 -11.26 -6.68 13.28
CA SER A 282 -11.24 -7.16 11.91
C SER A 282 -12.65 -7.26 11.32
N LEU A 283 -12.82 -6.86 10.05
CA LEU A 283 -14.08 -7.06 9.34
C LEU A 283 -14.25 -8.55 8.99
N PRO A 284 -15.49 -9.09 8.97
CA PRO A 284 -15.72 -10.48 8.58
C PRO A 284 -15.13 -10.85 7.21
N ALA A 285 -15.15 -9.93 6.24
CA ALA A 285 -14.52 -10.14 4.92
C ALA A 285 -12.98 -10.21 5.03
N ALA A 286 -12.36 -9.38 5.89
CA ALA A 286 -10.92 -9.42 6.13
C ALA A 286 -10.49 -10.72 6.83
N GLU A 287 -11.26 -11.20 7.81
CA GLU A 287 -11.01 -12.49 8.47
C GLU A 287 -11.06 -13.67 7.49
N LYS A 288 -12.05 -13.67 6.58
CA LYS A 288 -12.14 -14.67 5.50
C LYS A 288 -10.93 -14.58 4.56
N PHE A 289 -10.51 -13.36 4.20
CA PHE A 289 -9.38 -13.14 3.30
C PHE A 289 -8.08 -13.61 3.94
N ILE A 290 -7.82 -13.24 5.19
CA ILE A 290 -6.66 -13.71 5.97
C ILE A 290 -6.64 -15.25 6.02
N LYS A 291 -7.78 -15.87 6.28
CA LYS A 291 -7.89 -17.34 6.27
C LYS A 291 -7.58 -17.95 4.90
N THR A 292 -8.02 -17.31 3.80
CA THR A 292 -7.67 -17.76 2.44
C THR A 292 -6.17 -17.66 2.21
N VAL A 293 -5.50 -16.58 2.65
CA VAL A 293 -4.04 -16.45 2.58
C VAL A 293 -3.35 -17.58 3.33
N GLN A 294 -3.72 -17.83 4.59
CA GLN A 294 -3.14 -18.90 5.44
C GLN A 294 -3.36 -20.31 4.86
N GLN A 295 -4.47 -20.52 4.17
CA GLN A 295 -4.71 -21.81 3.49
C GLN A 295 -3.88 -22.00 2.22
N MET A 296 -3.53 -20.93 1.54
CA MET A 296 -2.66 -20.98 0.35
C MET A 296 -1.18 -21.09 0.72
N TYR A 297 -0.82 -20.48 1.84
CA TYR A 297 0.55 -20.41 2.34
C TYR A 297 0.54 -20.83 3.83
N PRO A 298 0.40 -22.13 4.12
CA PRO A 298 0.45 -22.61 5.50
C PRO A 298 1.83 -22.32 6.09
N GLU A 299 1.86 -21.94 7.38
CA GLU A 299 3.11 -21.81 8.12
C GLU A 299 3.83 -23.17 8.10
N ASN A 300 5.09 -23.19 7.65
CA ASN A 300 5.95 -24.36 7.71
C ASN A 300 6.49 -24.58 9.13
#